data_51f53a81330bfd42bae312c4324d7fcf
#
_entry.id   51f53a81330bfd42bae312c4324d7fcf
#
_cell.length_a   1.000
_cell.length_b   1.000
_cell.length_c   1.000
_cell.angle_alpha   90.00
_cell.angle_beta   90.00
_cell.angle_gamma   90.00
#
_symmetry.space_group_name_H-M   'P 1'
#
loop_
_entity.id
_entity.type
_entity.pdbx_description
1 polymer ?
#
loop_
_entity_poly.entity_id
_entity_poly.type
_entity_poly.pdbx_seq_one_letter_code
_entity_poly.pdbx_strand_id
1 'polypeptide(L)'
;MVSIVEVTTKAQLRKFVDYPNRLYEGVPQFVPATYDDDLSDWDRSKNPAFEYCDARCWLAERDGDIVGRIGAIYSRKANDKWGANRLRFTQVDFIDDREVSAALFAVVEDWARQLGCTAVHGPLGFTDMDREGMLVEGFDRRSCFFTYYNYPYDIDHLTALGYGKDVDWIEELITVPTDEATIQRWEKISDFVLKRHHLHIHEAKNRLAYLPLLKPFFELVNVAYAPLYGTVELGERQIRKYSAKFAPLINPNTTCFVMDEQNRLVAFGVGAPSLAAALQKNRGRLMPTGWVDVLKAFRKNDTVDLLLIAVHPDYQKKGVNAVILSKAMKGCHKLGIKQAETGPMLELNDKVQSQWKDFQTEQHKRRRCFIKQL
;
A
#
# COMPACT_ATOMS: atom_id res chain seq x y z
N MET A 1 11.12 28.16 -18.91
CA MET A 1 11.70 28.09 -17.53
C MET A 1 10.66 27.47 -16.62
N VAL A 2 11.06 26.48 -15.82
CA VAL A 2 10.19 25.84 -14.84
C VAL A 2 10.08 26.69 -13.57
N SER A 3 8.88 26.93 -13.08
CA SER A 3 8.63 27.57 -11.79
C SER A 3 8.06 26.53 -10.80
N ILE A 4 8.53 26.58 -9.55
CA ILE A 4 8.03 25.70 -8.48
C ILE A 4 7.08 26.51 -7.59
N VAL A 5 5.86 25.98 -7.43
CA VAL A 5 4.79 26.61 -6.66
C VAL A 5 4.42 25.73 -5.49
N GLU A 6 4.58 26.22 -4.26
CA GLU A 6 4.11 25.50 -3.07
C GLU A 6 2.59 25.48 -3.03
N VAL A 7 2.02 24.31 -2.75
CA VAL A 7 0.57 24.11 -2.67
C VAL A 7 0.07 24.57 -1.31
N THR A 8 -0.58 25.74 -1.28
CA THR A 8 -1.11 26.34 -0.03
C THR A 8 -2.62 26.48 -0.02
N THR A 9 -3.27 26.34 -1.18
CA THR A 9 -4.72 26.48 -1.32
C THR A 9 -5.41 25.16 -1.67
N LYS A 10 -6.68 25.03 -1.33
CA LYS A 10 -7.49 23.86 -1.72
C LYS A 10 -7.59 23.68 -3.23
N ALA A 11 -7.57 24.77 -4.00
CA ALA A 11 -7.60 24.72 -5.46
C ALA A 11 -6.31 24.11 -6.03
N GLN A 12 -5.15 24.54 -5.51
CA GLN A 12 -3.86 23.96 -5.88
C GLN A 12 -3.77 22.48 -5.44
N LEU A 13 -4.26 22.13 -4.23
CA LEU A 13 -4.26 20.75 -3.77
C LEU A 13 -5.08 19.82 -4.68
N ARG A 14 -6.22 20.29 -5.18
CA ARG A 14 -7.01 19.52 -6.17
C ARG A 14 -6.22 19.29 -7.46
N LYS A 15 -5.51 20.30 -7.94
CA LYS A 15 -4.64 20.18 -9.11
C LYS A 15 -3.50 19.18 -8.85
N PHE A 16 -2.87 19.26 -7.67
CA PHE A 16 -1.82 18.34 -7.24
C PHE A 16 -2.30 16.89 -7.22
N VAL A 17 -3.44 16.62 -6.61
CA VAL A 17 -4.00 15.26 -6.52
C VAL A 17 -4.46 14.74 -7.89
N ASP A 18 -4.99 15.60 -8.75
CA ASP A 18 -5.51 15.19 -10.05
C ASP A 18 -4.45 15.10 -11.17
N TYR A 19 -3.25 15.61 -10.95
CA TYR A 19 -2.20 15.64 -11.97
C TYR A 19 -1.86 14.27 -12.58
N PRO A 20 -1.73 13.17 -11.82
CA PRO A 20 -1.49 11.84 -12.41
C PRO A 20 -2.56 11.39 -13.39
N ASN A 21 -3.84 11.75 -13.19
CA ASN A 21 -4.91 11.43 -14.12
C ASN A 21 -4.74 12.12 -15.49
N ARG A 22 -3.96 13.22 -15.56
CA ARG A 22 -3.60 13.90 -16.79
C ARG A 22 -2.33 13.30 -17.39
N LEU A 23 -1.29 13.13 -16.55
CA LEU A 23 0.02 12.61 -16.98
C LEU A 23 -0.09 11.21 -17.58
N TYR A 24 -0.89 10.34 -16.94
CA TYR A 24 -1.06 8.94 -17.36
C TYR A 24 -2.34 8.70 -18.16
N GLU A 25 -2.91 9.74 -18.78
CA GLU A 25 -4.10 9.57 -19.61
C GLU A 25 -3.83 8.60 -20.76
N GLY A 26 -4.69 7.57 -20.89
CA GLY A 26 -4.53 6.52 -21.89
C GLY A 26 -3.54 5.41 -21.55
N VAL A 27 -2.89 5.46 -20.38
CA VAL A 27 -1.96 4.41 -19.91
C VAL A 27 -2.76 3.29 -19.21
N PRO A 28 -2.85 2.08 -19.78
CA PRO A 28 -3.69 1.00 -19.25
C PRO A 28 -3.13 0.39 -17.95
N GLN A 29 -1.87 0.62 -17.63
CA GLN A 29 -1.22 0.13 -16.42
C GLN A 29 -1.48 1.04 -15.20
N PHE A 30 -1.75 2.32 -15.43
CA PHE A 30 -1.99 3.29 -14.36
C PHE A 30 -3.34 3.05 -13.69
N VAL A 31 -3.33 2.93 -12.36
CA VAL A 31 -4.52 2.87 -11.51
C VAL A 31 -4.48 4.04 -10.53
N PRO A 32 -5.41 5.00 -10.66
CA PRO A 32 -5.44 6.12 -9.74
C PRO A 32 -5.83 5.66 -8.33
N ALA A 33 -5.33 6.37 -7.32
CA ALA A 33 -5.85 6.25 -5.97
C ALA A 33 -7.30 6.76 -5.87
N THR A 34 -7.94 6.48 -4.76
CA THR A 34 -9.21 7.10 -4.41
C THR A 34 -8.99 8.61 -4.21
N TYR A 35 -9.62 9.43 -5.04
CA TYR A 35 -9.39 10.87 -5.10
C TYR A 35 -9.63 11.59 -3.77
N ASP A 36 -10.72 11.23 -3.08
CA ASP A 36 -11.09 11.84 -1.80
C ASP A 36 -10.12 11.43 -0.66
N ASP A 37 -9.55 10.23 -0.75
CA ASP A 37 -8.52 9.78 0.19
C ASP A 37 -7.23 10.58 0.03
N ASP A 38 -6.74 10.73 -1.21
CA ASP A 38 -5.54 11.54 -1.46
C ASP A 38 -5.72 13.01 -1.01
N LEU A 39 -6.89 13.60 -1.23
CA LEU A 39 -7.20 14.93 -0.69
C LEU A 39 -7.20 14.95 0.84
N SER A 40 -7.78 13.94 1.47
CA SER A 40 -7.85 13.79 2.93
C SER A 40 -6.47 13.60 3.57
N ASP A 41 -5.55 12.94 2.88
CA ASP A 41 -4.21 12.66 3.40
C ASP A 41 -3.37 13.95 3.52
N TRP A 42 -3.61 14.96 2.69
CA TRP A 42 -2.97 16.28 2.79
C TRP A 42 -3.74 17.29 3.67
N ASP A 43 -4.93 16.96 4.14
CA ASP A 43 -5.72 17.83 5.01
C ASP A 43 -5.29 17.64 6.48
N ARG A 44 -4.62 18.66 7.05
CA ARG A 44 -4.15 18.66 8.44
C ARG A 44 -5.26 18.39 9.48
N SER A 45 -6.49 18.75 9.14
CA SER A 45 -7.64 18.52 10.06
C SER A 45 -8.14 17.08 10.03
N LYS A 46 -7.86 16.33 8.96
CA LYS A 46 -8.35 14.98 8.71
C LYS A 46 -7.29 13.90 8.89
N ASN A 47 -6.02 14.23 8.63
CA ASN A 47 -4.94 13.26 8.74
C ASN A 47 -4.23 13.35 10.10
N PRO A 48 -4.44 12.37 11.00
CA PRO A 48 -3.81 12.38 12.33
C PRO A 48 -2.27 12.30 12.29
N ALA A 49 -1.66 11.89 11.18
CA ALA A 49 -0.22 11.85 11.05
C ALA A 49 0.43 13.24 11.23
N PHE A 50 -0.30 14.32 10.99
CA PHE A 50 0.18 15.69 11.26
C PHE A 50 0.44 16.01 12.73
N GLU A 51 0.08 15.14 13.66
CA GLU A 51 0.47 15.25 15.08
C GLU A 51 2.00 15.10 15.26
N TYR A 52 2.65 14.34 14.37
CA TYR A 52 4.09 14.07 14.42
C TYR A 52 4.81 14.26 13.06
N CYS A 53 4.10 14.67 12.03
CA CYS A 53 4.66 14.98 10.73
C CYS A 53 4.48 16.44 10.38
N ASP A 54 5.48 17.00 9.68
CA ASP A 54 5.32 18.18 8.85
C ASP A 54 5.38 17.74 7.39
N ALA A 55 4.53 18.32 6.55
CA ALA A 55 4.47 17.95 5.16
C ALA A 55 4.17 19.16 4.27
N ARG A 56 4.77 19.16 3.08
CA ARG A 56 4.59 20.15 2.03
C ARG A 56 4.45 19.46 0.69
N CYS A 57 3.80 20.10 -0.27
CA CYS A 57 3.76 19.63 -1.64
C CYS A 57 3.89 20.81 -2.62
N TRP A 58 4.44 20.53 -3.80
CA TRP A 58 4.75 21.51 -4.82
C TRP A 58 4.28 21.03 -6.19
N LEU A 59 3.95 22.01 -7.03
CA LEU A 59 3.69 21.86 -8.45
C LEU A 59 4.84 22.49 -9.23
N ALA A 60 5.30 21.82 -10.28
CA ALA A 60 6.14 22.42 -11.30
C ALA A 60 5.24 22.95 -12.41
N GLU A 61 5.38 24.24 -12.74
CA GLU A 61 4.60 24.91 -13.77
C GLU A 61 5.51 25.45 -14.86
N ARG A 62 5.09 25.33 -16.12
CA ARG A 62 5.76 25.89 -17.31
C ARG A 62 4.69 26.45 -18.25
N ASP A 63 4.82 27.71 -18.63
CA ASP A 63 3.93 28.40 -19.58
C ASP A 63 2.43 28.30 -19.18
N GLY A 64 2.14 28.24 -17.88
CA GLY A 64 0.80 28.12 -17.31
C GLY A 64 0.27 26.69 -17.14
N ASP A 65 0.99 25.68 -17.63
CA ASP A 65 0.65 24.28 -17.47
C ASP A 65 1.42 23.62 -16.32
N ILE A 66 0.77 22.68 -15.62
CA ILE A 66 1.42 21.83 -14.64
C ILE A 66 2.15 20.72 -15.38
N VAL A 67 3.48 20.66 -15.16
CA VAL A 67 4.39 19.68 -15.78
C VAL A 67 4.98 18.68 -14.79
N GLY A 68 4.69 18.84 -13.50
CA GLY A 68 5.10 17.88 -12.47
C GLY A 68 4.57 18.24 -11.10
N ARG A 69 4.68 17.28 -10.19
CA ARG A 69 4.35 17.43 -8.78
C ARG A 69 5.31 16.63 -7.90
N ILE A 70 5.48 17.06 -6.66
CA ILE A 70 6.18 16.31 -5.62
C ILE A 70 5.66 16.69 -4.25
N GLY A 71 5.52 15.70 -3.36
CA GLY A 71 5.28 15.92 -1.94
C GLY A 71 6.50 15.57 -1.11
N ALA A 72 6.60 16.13 0.09
CA ALA A 72 7.60 15.74 1.06
C ALA A 72 7.02 15.70 2.49
N ILE A 73 7.52 14.77 3.30
CA ILE A 73 7.03 14.51 4.66
C ILE A 73 8.23 14.37 5.59
N TYR A 74 8.29 15.21 6.62
CA TYR A 74 9.21 15.08 7.73
C TYR A 74 8.48 14.41 8.89
N SER A 75 8.82 13.16 9.19
CA SER A 75 8.20 12.37 10.26
C SER A 75 9.13 12.28 11.46
N ARG A 76 8.86 13.06 12.52
CA ARG A 76 9.63 12.99 13.78
C ARG A 76 9.60 11.57 14.36
N LYS A 77 8.42 10.96 14.41
CA LYS A 77 8.23 9.61 14.95
C LYS A 77 9.04 8.54 14.19
N ALA A 78 9.12 8.65 12.85
CA ALA A 78 9.92 7.72 12.07
C ALA A 78 11.42 7.94 12.29
N ASN A 79 11.87 9.20 12.29
CA ASN A 79 13.26 9.54 12.51
C ASN A 79 13.74 9.09 13.91
N ASP A 80 12.93 9.32 14.95
CA ASP A 80 13.23 8.88 16.33
C ASP A 80 13.32 7.35 16.41
N LYS A 81 12.32 6.64 15.85
CA LYS A 81 12.27 5.17 15.89
C LYS A 81 13.48 4.53 15.21
N TRP A 82 13.87 5.06 14.06
CA TRP A 82 14.92 4.47 13.21
C TRP A 82 16.30 5.08 13.45
N GLY A 83 16.43 6.02 14.39
CA GLY A 83 17.70 6.70 14.69
C GLY A 83 18.25 7.44 13.46
N ALA A 84 17.38 8.02 12.65
CA ALA A 84 17.71 8.68 11.39
C ALA A 84 17.25 10.15 11.42
N ASN A 85 17.77 10.97 10.50
CA ASN A 85 17.26 12.31 10.25
C ASN A 85 17.07 12.47 8.74
N ARG A 86 15.94 11.96 8.23
CA ARG A 86 15.63 11.88 6.80
C ARG A 86 14.32 12.57 6.50
N LEU A 87 14.27 13.21 5.32
CA LEU A 87 13.02 13.70 4.73
C LEU A 87 12.51 12.67 3.72
N ARG A 88 11.23 12.34 3.78
CA ARG A 88 10.57 11.47 2.80
C ARG A 88 10.11 12.32 1.63
N PHE A 89 10.39 11.94 0.38
CA PHE A 89 9.60 12.41 -0.77
C PHE A 89 8.47 11.43 -1.05
N THR A 90 7.39 11.92 -1.66
CA THR A 90 6.18 11.14 -1.96
C THR A 90 5.43 11.75 -3.14
N GLN A 91 4.50 10.99 -3.73
CA GLN A 91 3.59 11.46 -4.79
C GLN A 91 4.32 12.31 -5.85
N VAL A 92 5.42 11.77 -6.37
CA VAL A 92 6.24 12.40 -7.41
C VAL A 92 5.82 11.89 -8.77
N ASP A 93 5.44 12.81 -9.64
CA ASP A 93 5.03 12.54 -11.03
C ASP A 93 5.45 13.75 -11.88
N PHE A 94 6.08 13.53 -13.03
CA PHE A 94 6.55 14.61 -13.92
C PHE A 94 6.66 14.14 -15.37
N ILE A 95 6.67 15.08 -16.30
CA ILE A 95 6.96 14.79 -17.71
C ILE A 95 8.43 14.43 -17.89
N ASP A 96 8.77 13.71 -18.98
CA ASP A 96 10.17 13.36 -19.32
C ASP A 96 10.99 14.60 -19.67
N ASP A 97 11.38 15.35 -18.64
CA ASP A 97 12.16 16.59 -18.75
C ASP A 97 13.04 16.78 -17.52
N ARG A 98 14.36 16.81 -17.75
CA ARG A 98 15.37 16.91 -16.68
C ARG A 98 15.34 18.23 -15.92
N GLU A 99 14.92 19.35 -16.56
CA GLU A 99 14.72 20.64 -15.86
C GLU A 99 13.60 20.50 -14.82
N VAL A 100 12.50 19.79 -15.17
CA VAL A 100 11.35 19.60 -14.29
C VAL A 100 11.72 18.74 -13.10
N SER A 101 12.30 17.55 -13.33
CA SER A 101 12.68 16.65 -12.23
C SER A 101 13.72 17.29 -11.31
N ALA A 102 14.74 17.95 -11.87
CA ALA A 102 15.76 18.65 -11.09
C ALA A 102 15.16 19.75 -10.20
N ALA A 103 14.25 20.55 -10.73
CA ALA A 103 13.59 21.61 -9.96
C ALA A 103 12.70 21.05 -8.82
N LEU A 104 11.95 19.97 -9.08
CA LEU A 104 11.12 19.32 -8.07
C LEU A 104 11.95 18.69 -6.93
N PHE A 105 13.03 17.99 -7.26
CA PHE A 105 13.87 17.40 -6.23
C PHE A 105 14.70 18.45 -5.48
N ALA A 106 15.14 19.53 -6.15
CA ALA A 106 15.88 20.62 -5.51
C ALA A 106 15.08 21.26 -4.37
N VAL A 107 13.79 21.55 -4.56
CA VAL A 107 12.97 22.16 -3.49
C VAL A 107 12.78 21.23 -2.29
N VAL A 108 12.71 19.93 -2.51
CA VAL A 108 12.64 18.91 -1.44
C VAL A 108 13.98 18.82 -0.70
N GLU A 109 15.09 18.79 -1.42
CA GLU A 109 16.43 18.75 -0.83
C GLU A 109 16.73 20.04 -0.04
N ASP A 110 16.32 21.19 -0.54
CA ASP A 110 16.48 22.45 0.17
C ASP A 110 15.66 22.50 1.47
N TRP A 111 14.43 21.99 1.44
CA TRP A 111 13.64 21.87 2.67
C TRP A 111 14.27 20.86 3.63
N ALA A 112 14.81 19.76 3.14
CA ALA A 112 15.54 18.79 3.97
C ALA A 112 16.75 19.43 4.66
N ARG A 113 17.56 20.22 3.94
CA ARG A 113 18.69 20.96 4.51
C ARG A 113 18.26 21.97 5.57
N GLN A 114 17.16 22.70 5.33
CA GLN A 114 16.58 23.64 6.32
C GLN A 114 16.16 22.92 7.63
N LEU A 115 15.70 21.66 7.53
CA LEU A 115 15.34 20.82 8.68
C LEU A 115 16.55 20.11 9.32
N GLY A 116 17.76 20.30 8.77
CA GLY A 116 18.97 19.62 9.21
C GLY A 116 19.00 18.12 8.88
N CYS A 117 18.19 17.66 7.91
CA CYS A 117 18.20 16.26 7.49
C CYS A 117 19.52 15.91 6.81
N THR A 118 19.93 14.64 6.99
CA THR A 118 21.16 14.09 6.36
C THR A 118 20.88 13.40 5.04
N ALA A 119 19.62 13.08 4.75
CA ALA A 119 19.23 12.40 3.51
C ALA A 119 17.78 12.71 3.12
N VAL A 120 17.50 12.55 1.83
CA VAL A 120 16.14 12.48 1.26
C VAL A 120 15.92 11.07 0.75
N HIS A 121 14.80 10.44 1.09
CA HIS A 121 14.45 9.11 0.63
C HIS A 121 12.96 8.95 0.28
N GLY A 122 12.61 7.94 -0.53
CA GLY A 122 11.24 7.72 -0.95
C GLY A 122 11.11 7.02 -2.32
N PRO A 123 9.90 6.97 -2.90
CA PRO A 123 8.67 7.56 -2.34
C PRO A 123 8.12 6.77 -1.16
N LEU A 124 7.77 7.47 -0.09
CA LEU A 124 7.16 6.92 1.14
C LEU A 124 6.03 7.84 1.62
N GLY A 125 4.94 7.25 2.12
CA GLY A 125 3.82 8.01 2.69
C GLY A 125 4.03 8.46 4.14
N PHE A 126 2.95 8.92 4.77
CA PHE A 126 2.96 9.29 6.19
C PHE A 126 3.22 8.08 7.09
N THR A 127 2.68 6.92 6.70
CA THR A 127 2.86 5.62 7.36
C THR A 127 3.06 4.52 6.30
N ASP A 128 3.39 3.33 6.74
CA ASP A 128 3.46 2.10 5.93
C ASP A 128 2.09 1.56 5.46
N MET A 129 0.99 2.21 5.87
CA MET A 129 -0.34 1.96 5.31
C MET A 129 -0.63 2.79 4.06
N ASP A 130 0.24 3.71 3.70
CA ASP A 130 0.14 4.52 2.51
C ASP A 130 0.94 3.89 1.36
N ARG A 131 0.78 4.42 0.16
CA ARG A 131 1.54 3.94 -1.01
C ARG A 131 3.02 4.24 -0.85
N GLU A 132 3.86 3.26 -1.22
CA GLU A 132 5.31 3.37 -1.13
C GLU A 132 6.01 2.69 -2.31
N GLY A 133 7.24 3.09 -2.56
CA GLY A 133 8.09 2.55 -3.60
C GLY A 133 7.74 2.99 -5.03
N MET A 134 8.75 3.38 -5.78
CA MET A 134 8.67 3.68 -7.22
C MET A 134 8.82 2.37 -8.00
N LEU A 135 7.97 2.13 -9.01
CA LEU A 135 8.07 0.95 -9.88
C LEU A 135 9.41 0.98 -10.64
N VAL A 136 10.15 -0.14 -10.58
CA VAL A 136 11.45 -0.31 -11.27
C VAL A 136 11.44 -1.51 -12.22
N GLU A 137 10.52 -2.48 -12.03
CA GLU A 137 10.28 -3.60 -12.94
C GLU A 137 8.77 -3.86 -13.05
N GLY A 138 8.29 -4.36 -14.19
CA GLY A 138 6.89 -4.69 -14.44
C GLY A 138 6.04 -3.50 -14.91
N PHE A 139 6.63 -2.59 -15.68
CA PHE A 139 5.95 -1.41 -16.25
C PHE A 139 4.80 -1.75 -17.20
N ASP A 140 4.80 -2.97 -17.75
CA ASP A 140 3.75 -3.54 -18.62
C ASP A 140 2.58 -4.11 -17.81
N ARG A 141 2.71 -4.20 -16.47
CA ARG A 141 1.69 -4.75 -15.56
C ARG A 141 0.83 -3.66 -14.98
N ARG A 142 -0.48 -3.94 -14.84
CA ARG A 142 -1.41 -3.02 -14.18
C ARG A 142 -1.09 -2.89 -12.70
N SER A 143 -1.10 -1.66 -12.17
CA SER A 143 -0.88 -1.39 -10.75
C SER A 143 -2.07 -1.85 -9.90
N CYS A 144 -1.81 -2.20 -8.64
CA CYS A 144 -2.86 -2.25 -7.62
C CYS A 144 -3.31 -0.84 -7.26
N PHE A 145 -4.51 -0.69 -6.72
CA PHE A 145 -5.05 0.62 -6.33
C PHE A 145 -4.31 1.28 -5.15
N PHE A 146 -3.55 0.50 -4.41
CA PHE A 146 -2.74 0.95 -3.26
C PHE A 146 -1.25 1.03 -3.56
N THR A 147 -0.84 1.05 -4.84
CA THR A 147 0.54 1.21 -5.27
C THR A 147 0.67 2.34 -6.28
N TYR A 148 1.87 2.92 -6.41
CA TYR A 148 2.16 3.91 -7.45
C TYR A 148 2.35 3.26 -8.81
N TYR A 149 2.05 4.00 -9.87
CA TYR A 149 2.58 3.81 -11.20
C TYR A 149 3.50 4.99 -11.53
N ASN A 150 4.52 4.75 -12.29
CA ASN A 150 5.42 5.77 -12.83
C ASN A 150 6.00 5.30 -14.16
N TYR A 151 6.48 6.21 -14.96
CA TYR A 151 7.17 5.87 -16.20
C TYR A 151 8.60 5.35 -15.95
N PRO A 152 9.17 4.54 -16.87
CA PRO A 152 10.55 4.05 -16.74
C PRO A 152 11.59 5.17 -16.65
N TYR A 153 11.39 6.31 -17.34
CA TYR A 153 12.33 7.43 -17.33
C TYR A 153 12.53 8.06 -15.94
N ASP A 154 11.56 7.89 -15.02
CA ASP A 154 11.68 8.45 -13.67
C ASP A 154 12.93 7.90 -12.95
N ILE A 155 13.26 6.62 -13.20
CA ILE A 155 14.45 5.97 -12.62
C ILE A 155 15.73 6.60 -13.13
N ASP A 156 15.80 6.89 -14.44
CA ASP A 156 16.95 7.52 -15.08
C ASP A 156 17.14 8.96 -14.55
N HIS A 157 16.03 9.67 -14.31
CA HIS A 157 16.06 11.01 -13.72
C HIS A 157 16.58 10.97 -12.28
N LEU A 158 16.04 10.09 -11.43
CA LEU A 158 16.50 9.97 -10.04
C LEU A 158 17.97 9.56 -9.97
N THR A 159 18.38 8.61 -10.80
CA THR A 159 19.79 8.17 -10.88
C THR A 159 20.70 9.32 -11.27
N ALA A 160 20.32 10.10 -12.28
CA ALA A 160 21.06 11.28 -12.70
C ALA A 160 21.15 12.38 -11.63
N LEU A 161 20.14 12.47 -10.74
CA LEU A 161 20.12 13.38 -9.59
C LEU A 161 20.91 12.85 -8.39
N GLY A 162 21.51 11.64 -8.50
CA GLY A 162 22.34 11.04 -7.45
C GLY A 162 21.58 10.21 -6.42
N TYR A 163 20.32 9.86 -6.71
CA TYR A 163 19.56 8.92 -5.88
C TYR A 163 19.95 7.48 -6.19
N GLY A 164 20.24 6.68 -5.17
CA GLY A 164 20.52 5.25 -5.24
C GLY A 164 19.44 4.43 -4.55
N LYS A 165 19.61 3.10 -4.59
CA LYS A 165 18.71 2.16 -3.89
C LYS A 165 18.86 2.28 -2.36
N ASP A 166 17.74 2.41 -1.65
CA ASP A 166 17.66 2.21 -0.19
C ASP A 166 17.12 0.78 0.08
N VAL A 167 15.89 0.48 -0.36
CA VAL A 167 15.26 -0.83 -0.19
C VAL A 167 14.34 -1.12 -1.37
N ASP A 168 14.16 -2.40 -1.69
CA ASP A 168 13.20 -2.86 -2.70
C ASP A 168 12.05 -3.65 -2.05
N TRP A 169 10.90 -3.61 -2.70
CA TRP A 169 9.76 -4.50 -2.51
C TRP A 169 9.49 -5.28 -3.78
N ILE A 170 9.04 -6.51 -3.63
CA ILE A 170 8.60 -7.38 -4.73
C ILE A 170 7.10 -7.66 -4.61
N GLU A 171 6.44 -7.83 -5.75
CA GLU A 171 5.04 -8.21 -5.84
C GLU A 171 4.93 -9.51 -6.65
N GLU A 172 4.17 -10.47 -6.10
CA GLU A 172 3.93 -11.78 -6.71
C GLU A 172 2.51 -11.86 -7.26
N LEU A 173 2.38 -12.41 -8.47
CA LEU A 173 1.11 -12.86 -9.03
C LEU A 173 0.99 -14.37 -8.79
N ILE A 174 -0.04 -14.77 -8.06
CA ILE A 174 -0.26 -16.13 -7.60
C ILE A 174 -1.42 -16.72 -8.38
N THR A 175 -1.22 -17.89 -9.01
CA THR A 175 -2.33 -18.67 -9.56
C THR A 175 -3.06 -19.38 -8.42
N VAL A 176 -4.35 -19.10 -8.27
CA VAL A 176 -5.18 -19.75 -7.24
C VAL A 176 -5.39 -21.21 -7.62
N PRO A 177 -4.99 -22.19 -6.78
CA PRO A 177 -5.22 -23.61 -7.04
C PRO A 177 -6.70 -23.92 -7.17
N THR A 178 -7.04 -24.71 -8.19
CA THR A 178 -8.44 -25.14 -8.45
C THR A 178 -8.64 -26.65 -8.27
N ASP A 179 -7.55 -27.40 -8.11
CA ASP A 179 -7.62 -28.83 -7.90
C ASP A 179 -8.02 -29.17 -6.46
N GLU A 180 -8.97 -30.09 -6.36
CA GLU A 180 -9.57 -30.49 -5.09
C GLU A 180 -8.55 -31.10 -4.10
N ALA A 181 -7.55 -31.81 -4.63
CA ALA A 181 -6.52 -32.47 -3.80
C ALA A 181 -5.65 -31.46 -3.06
N THR A 182 -5.24 -30.39 -3.74
CA THR A 182 -4.49 -29.28 -3.12
C THR A 182 -5.34 -28.58 -2.08
N ILE A 183 -6.58 -28.25 -2.39
CA ILE A 183 -7.50 -27.59 -1.44
C ILE A 183 -7.67 -28.44 -0.18
N GLN A 184 -7.96 -29.73 -0.32
CA GLN A 184 -8.13 -30.66 0.83
C GLN A 184 -6.83 -30.82 1.64
N ARG A 185 -5.66 -30.82 0.97
CA ARG A 185 -4.37 -30.87 1.67
C ARG A 185 -4.20 -29.66 2.60
N TRP A 186 -4.47 -28.45 2.10
CA TRP A 186 -4.36 -27.21 2.90
C TRP A 186 -5.41 -27.18 4.03
N GLU A 187 -6.60 -27.72 3.81
CA GLU A 187 -7.62 -27.86 4.85
C GLU A 187 -7.15 -28.75 6.00
N LYS A 188 -6.61 -29.94 5.67
CA LYS A 188 -6.07 -30.86 6.69
C LYS A 188 -4.94 -30.22 7.51
N ILE A 189 -4.05 -29.46 6.86
CA ILE A 189 -2.98 -28.73 7.55
C ILE A 189 -3.59 -27.65 8.47
N SER A 190 -4.54 -26.89 7.97
CA SER A 190 -5.25 -25.86 8.74
C SER A 190 -5.91 -26.46 9.99
N ASP A 191 -6.69 -27.55 9.83
CA ASP A 191 -7.37 -28.21 10.93
C ASP A 191 -6.40 -28.77 11.98
N PHE A 192 -5.28 -29.32 11.54
CA PHE A 192 -4.22 -29.78 12.42
C PHE A 192 -3.63 -28.64 13.25
N VAL A 193 -3.32 -27.50 12.61
CA VAL A 193 -2.75 -26.32 13.28
C VAL A 193 -3.73 -25.74 14.30
N LEU A 194 -5.00 -25.58 13.90
CA LEU A 194 -6.06 -25.07 14.78
C LEU A 194 -6.21 -25.95 16.04
N LYS A 195 -6.29 -27.26 15.87
CA LYS A 195 -6.42 -28.20 17.00
C LYS A 195 -5.18 -28.20 17.89
N ARG A 196 -3.97 -28.26 17.29
CA ARG A 196 -2.71 -28.34 18.03
C ARG A 196 -2.44 -27.12 18.90
N HIS A 197 -2.86 -25.94 18.45
CA HIS A 197 -2.56 -24.67 19.12
C HIS A 197 -3.79 -24.03 19.77
N HIS A 198 -4.92 -24.79 19.87
CA HIS A 198 -6.17 -24.33 20.45
C HIS A 198 -6.66 -23.00 19.85
N LEU A 199 -6.59 -22.91 18.53
CA LEU A 199 -7.01 -21.75 17.76
C LEU A 199 -8.33 -22.00 17.06
N HIS A 200 -9.02 -20.92 16.72
CA HIS A 200 -10.21 -21.01 15.87
C HIS A 200 -10.30 -19.83 14.91
N ILE A 201 -10.99 -20.03 13.78
CA ILE A 201 -11.26 -18.95 12.83
C ILE A 201 -12.50 -18.19 13.31
N HIS A 202 -12.42 -16.84 13.31
CA HIS A 202 -13.59 -16.00 13.53
C HIS A 202 -14.61 -16.19 12.41
N GLU A 203 -15.71 -16.85 12.70
CA GLU A 203 -16.78 -17.08 11.73
C GLU A 203 -17.73 -15.88 11.68
N ALA A 204 -17.78 -15.24 10.52
CA ALA A 204 -18.60 -14.06 10.28
C ALA A 204 -19.58 -14.27 9.12
N LYS A 205 -20.86 -14.04 9.36
CA LYS A 205 -21.90 -14.13 8.31
C LYS A 205 -21.83 -12.95 7.33
N ASN A 206 -21.31 -11.82 7.77
CA ASN A 206 -21.19 -10.61 6.97
C ASN A 206 -20.03 -9.73 7.48
N ARG A 207 -19.66 -8.71 6.70
CA ARG A 207 -18.56 -7.80 7.03
C ARG A 207 -18.77 -7.00 8.32
N LEU A 208 -20.01 -6.77 8.76
CA LEU A 208 -20.27 -6.00 9.98
C LEU A 208 -19.77 -6.72 11.25
N ALA A 209 -19.71 -8.05 11.21
CA ALA A 209 -19.17 -8.84 12.31
C ALA A 209 -17.66 -8.63 12.54
N TYR A 210 -16.94 -8.11 11.54
CA TYR A 210 -15.51 -7.77 11.69
C TYR A 210 -15.27 -6.38 12.30
N LEU A 211 -16.26 -5.48 12.32
CA LEU A 211 -16.08 -4.10 12.79
C LEU A 211 -15.51 -4.00 14.21
N PRO A 212 -15.97 -4.81 15.19
CA PRO A 212 -15.39 -4.79 16.54
C PRO A 212 -13.92 -5.23 16.59
N LEU A 213 -13.49 -6.00 15.59
CA LEU A 213 -12.12 -6.55 15.51
C LEU A 213 -11.15 -5.63 14.77
N LEU A 214 -11.60 -4.51 14.19
CA LEU A 214 -10.71 -3.60 13.46
C LEU A 214 -9.67 -2.93 14.35
N LYS A 215 -10.01 -2.58 15.60
CA LYS A 215 -9.03 -2.06 16.54
C LYS A 215 -7.99 -3.13 16.90
N PRO A 216 -8.35 -4.34 17.38
CA PRO A 216 -7.39 -5.44 17.57
C PRO A 216 -6.56 -5.78 16.33
N PHE A 217 -7.15 -5.66 15.14
CA PHE A 217 -6.46 -5.87 13.88
C PHE A 217 -5.29 -4.89 13.70
N PHE A 218 -5.51 -3.59 13.86
CA PHE A 218 -4.44 -2.60 13.72
C PHE A 218 -3.45 -2.62 14.90
N GLU A 219 -3.88 -3.02 16.10
CA GLU A 219 -2.97 -3.28 17.22
C GLU A 219 -2.02 -4.45 16.89
N LEU A 220 -2.54 -5.51 16.26
CA LEU A 220 -1.70 -6.62 15.79
C LEU A 220 -0.77 -6.20 14.63
N VAL A 221 -1.23 -5.31 13.73
CA VAL A 221 -0.34 -4.69 12.71
C VAL A 221 0.82 -3.98 13.39
N ASN A 222 0.56 -3.14 14.39
CA ASN A 222 1.61 -2.42 15.13
C ASN A 222 2.67 -3.37 15.71
N VAL A 223 2.24 -4.50 16.28
CA VAL A 223 3.15 -5.50 16.87
C VAL A 223 3.92 -6.29 15.80
N ALA A 224 3.21 -6.79 14.79
CA ALA A 224 3.79 -7.68 13.80
C ALA A 224 4.70 -6.96 12.81
N TYR A 225 4.40 -5.69 12.48
CA TYR A 225 5.13 -4.90 11.48
C TYR A 225 6.20 -4.01 12.12
N ALA A 226 6.28 -3.93 13.45
CA ALA A 226 7.26 -3.10 14.15
C ALA A 226 8.71 -3.21 13.64
N PRO A 227 9.25 -4.38 13.25
CA PRO A 227 10.61 -4.50 12.75
C PRO A 227 10.78 -4.18 11.26
N LEU A 228 9.68 -3.92 10.51
CA LEU A 228 9.74 -3.72 9.06
C LEU A 228 10.21 -2.30 8.74
N TYR A 229 10.94 -2.16 7.61
CA TYR A 229 11.45 -0.88 7.13
C TYR A 229 10.36 0.19 6.99
N GLY A 230 10.66 1.40 7.43
CA GLY A 230 9.78 2.57 7.26
C GLY A 230 8.56 2.64 8.19
N THR A 231 8.25 1.57 8.91
CA THR A 231 7.05 1.50 9.75
C THR A 231 7.10 2.46 10.93
N VAL A 232 5.94 2.98 11.28
CA VAL A 232 5.69 3.73 12.52
C VAL A 232 4.44 3.17 13.20
N GLU A 233 4.45 3.14 14.52
CA GLU A 233 3.29 2.68 15.29
C GLU A 233 2.09 3.61 15.06
N LEU A 234 0.94 3.03 14.73
CA LEU A 234 -0.31 3.75 14.53
C LEU A 234 -0.94 4.10 15.88
N GLY A 235 -1.18 5.39 16.10
CA GLY A 235 -1.93 5.86 17.27
C GLY A 235 -3.45 5.65 17.13
N GLU A 236 -4.21 5.81 18.21
CA GLU A 236 -5.66 5.52 18.21
C GLU A 236 -6.46 6.30 17.15
N ARG A 237 -6.11 7.56 16.88
CA ARG A 237 -6.78 8.36 15.83
C ARG A 237 -6.50 7.81 14.43
N GLN A 238 -5.28 7.33 14.19
CA GLN A 238 -4.89 6.68 12.93
C GLN A 238 -5.59 5.32 12.79
N ILE A 239 -5.62 4.51 13.84
CA ILE A 239 -6.34 3.24 13.86
C ILE A 239 -7.82 3.47 13.48
N ARG A 240 -8.47 4.50 14.03
CA ARG A 240 -9.85 4.85 13.65
C ARG A 240 -9.97 5.24 12.18
N LYS A 241 -9.06 6.08 11.66
CA LYS A 241 -9.03 6.49 10.25
C LYS A 241 -8.87 5.29 9.34
N TYR A 242 -7.86 4.44 9.59
CA TYR A 242 -7.61 3.27 8.75
C TYR A 242 -8.71 2.20 8.91
N SER A 243 -9.28 2.02 10.09
CA SER A 243 -10.45 1.15 10.29
C SER A 243 -11.62 1.56 9.39
N ALA A 244 -11.90 2.85 9.27
CA ALA A 244 -12.95 3.35 8.39
C ALA A 244 -12.63 3.10 6.90
N LYS A 245 -11.35 3.23 6.49
CA LYS A 245 -10.89 2.94 5.13
C LYS A 245 -10.93 1.43 4.80
N PHE A 246 -10.56 0.58 5.75
CA PHE A 246 -10.48 -0.88 5.56
C PHE A 246 -11.84 -1.59 5.67
N ALA A 247 -12.76 -1.10 6.50
CA ALA A 247 -14.05 -1.74 6.72
C ALA A 247 -14.82 -2.07 5.41
N PRO A 248 -14.88 -1.18 4.40
CA PRO A 248 -15.53 -1.48 3.13
C PRO A 248 -14.84 -2.58 2.31
N LEU A 249 -13.52 -2.78 2.49
CA LEU A 249 -12.72 -3.74 1.74
C LEU A 249 -12.85 -5.17 2.27
N ILE A 250 -13.31 -5.35 3.50
CA ILE A 250 -13.45 -6.66 4.12
C ILE A 250 -14.48 -7.50 3.37
N ASN A 251 -14.03 -8.66 2.88
CA ASN A 251 -14.88 -9.70 2.32
C ASN A 251 -14.74 -10.97 3.18
N PRO A 252 -15.82 -11.47 3.80
CA PRO A 252 -15.77 -12.66 4.67
C PRO A 252 -15.22 -13.92 4.00
N ASN A 253 -15.28 -14.02 2.66
CA ASN A 253 -14.73 -15.17 1.95
C ASN A 253 -13.19 -15.10 1.84
N THR A 254 -12.61 -13.91 1.67
CA THR A 254 -11.16 -13.71 1.47
C THR A 254 -10.46 -13.07 2.68
N THR A 255 -11.19 -12.89 3.79
CA THR A 255 -10.65 -12.42 5.07
C THR A 255 -10.64 -13.58 6.07
N CYS A 256 -9.50 -13.78 6.72
CA CYS A 256 -9.32 -14.76 7.79
C CYS A 256 -8.81 -14.06 9.05
N PHE A 257 -9.53 -14.18 10.15
CA PHE A 257 -9.09 -13.76 11.47
C PHE A 257 -8.99 -15.00 12.36
N VAL A 258 -7.80 -15.24 12.92
CA VAL A 258 -7.52 -16.39 13.78
C VAL A 258 -7.46 -15.92 15.22
N MET A 259 -8.25 -16.57 16.07
CA MET A 259 -8.44 -16.25 17.47
C MET A 259 -7.85 -17.34 18.35
N ASP A 260 -7.36 -16.99 19.53
CA ASP A 260 -6.99 -17.95 20.58
C ASP A 260 -8.20 -18.35 21.46
N GLU A 261 -7.97 -19.20 22.47
CA GLU A 261 -9.01 -19.65 23.42
C GLU A 261 -9.64 -18.50 24.21
N GLN A 262 -8.94 -17.38 24.37
CA GLN A 262 -9.44 -16.19 25.06
C GLN A 262 -10.12 -15.22 24.11
N ASN A 263 -10.39 -15.61 22.85
CA ASN A 263 -10.91 -14.76 21.79
C ASN A 263 -10.05 -13.51 21.49
N ARG A 264 -8.73 -13.58 21.65
CA ARG A 264 -7.79 -12.55 21.20
C ARG A 264 -7.40 -12.83 19.75
N LEU A 265 -7.33 -11.79 18.93
CA LEU A 265 -6.87 -11.90 17.55
C LEU A 265 -5.35 -12.13 17.53
N VAL A 266 -4.93 -13.30 17.05
CA VAL A 266 -3.52 -13.71 17.01
C VAL A 266 -2.92 -13.79 15.61
N ALA A 267 -3.78 -13.84 14.59
CA ALA A 267 -3.32 -13.77 13.21
C ALA A 267 -4.47 -13.31 12.29
N PHE A 268 -4.11 -12.72 11.17
CA PHE A 268 -5.07 -12.35 10.14
C PHE A 268 -4.47 -12.39 8.73
N GLY A 269 -5.35 -12.52 7.76
CA GLY A 269 -5.10 -12.25 6.34
C GLY A 269 -6.33 -11.56 5.75
N VAL A 270 -6.10 -10.49 5.01
CA VAL A 270 -7.15 -9.70 4.35
C VAL A 270 -6.86 -9.62 2.86
N GLY A 271 -7.76 -10.17 2.07
CA GLY A 271 -7.80 -10.00 0.63
C GLY A 271 -9.10 -9.32 0.21
N ALA A 272 -9.02 -8.44 -0.77
CA ALA A 272 -10.19 -7.79 -1.37
C ALA A 272 -10.21 -8.05 -2.88
N PRO A 273 -11.39 -8.23 -3.50
CA PRO A 273 -11.48 -8.22 -4.96
C PRO A 273 -10.83 -6.96 -5.53
N SER A 274 -10.04 -7.11 -6.60
CA SER A 274 -9.27 -6.00 -7.14
C SER A 274 -10.18 -4.85 -7.58
N LEU A 275 -9.87 -3.64 -7.13
CA LEU A 275 -10.60 -2.42 -7.46
C LEU A 275 -10.01 -1.69 -8.67
N ALA A 276 -8.90 -2.17 -9.22
CA ALA A 276 -8.13 -1.48 -10.24
C ALA A 276 -8.97 -1.02 -11.44
N ALA A 277 -9.76 -1.92 -12.04
CA ALA A 277 -10.60 -1.58 -13.20
C ALA A 277 -11.69 -0.54 -12.87
N ALA A 278 -12.30 -0.63 -11.68
CA ALA A 278 -13.32 0.31 -11.25
C ALA A 278 -12.74 1.72 -11.04
N LEU A 279 -11.56 1.81 -10.43
CA LEU A 279 -10.88 3.08 -10.19
C LEU A 279 -10.33 3.70 -11.47
N GLN A 280 -9.77 2.91 -12.38
CA GLN A 280 -9.35 3.38 -13.70
C GLN A 280 -10.51 4.05 -14.44
N LYS A 281 -11.64 3.34 -14.56
CA LYS A 281 -12.83 3.84 -15.27
C LYS A 281 -13.34 5.16 -14.71
N ASN A 282 -13.25 5.36 -13.39
CA ASN A 282 -13.79 6.53 -12.71
C ASN A 282 -12.71 7.55 -12.31
N ARG A 283 -11.46 7.40 -12.78
CA ARG A 283 -10.33 8.28 -12.46
C ARG A 283 -10.16 8.48 -10.94
N GLY A 284 -10.35 7.40 -10.16
CA GLY A 284 -10.29 7.40 -8.71
C GLY A 284 -11.49 8.02 -7.98
N ARG A 285 -12.50 8.53 -8.70
CA ARG A 285 -13.67 9.19 -8.09
C ARG A 285 -14.79 8.20 -7.82
N LEU A 286 -15.23 8.13 -6.57
CA LEU A 286 -16.37 7.27 -6.20
C LEU A 286 -17.73 7.94 -6.46
N MET A 287 -17.81 9.25 -6.31
CA MET A 287 -19.03 10.00 -6.60
C MET A 287 -18.97 10.66 -7.99
N PRO A 288 -20.12 10.79 -8.71
CA PRO A 288 -21.44 10.35 -8.29
C PRO A 288 -21.75 8.86 -8.57
N THR A 289 -21.01 8.19 -9.46
CA THR A 289 -21.36 6.85 -9.97
C THR A 289 -20.29 5.78 -9.78
N GLY A 290 -19.06 6.16 -9.45
CA GLY A 290 -17.90 5.25 -9.31
C GLY A 290 -18.10 4.15 -8.26
N TRP A 291 -18.85 4.43 -7.19
CA TRP A 291 -19.22 3.45 -6.17
C TRP A 291 -20.00 2.24 -6.75
N VAL A 292 -20.75 2.44 -7.83
CA VAL A 292 -21.48 1.34 -8.51
C VAL A 292 -20.50 0.36 -9.14
N ASP A 293 -19.43 0.86 -9.79
CA ASP A 293 -18.42 0.01 -10.41
C ASP A 293 -17.59 -0.72 -9.33
N VAL A 294 -17.32 -0.08 -8.19
CA VAL A 294 -16.71 -0.73 -7.03
C VAL A 294 -17.60 -1.86 -6.50
N LEU A 295 -18.91 -1.64 -6.35
CA LEU A 295 -19.82 -2.71 -5.93
C LEU A 295 -19.90 -3.87 -6.94
N LYS A 296 -19.80 -3.58 -8.23
CA LYS A 296 -19.72 -4.63 -9.26
C LYS A 296 -18.42 -5.43 -9.13
N ALA A 297 -17.26 -4.78 -8.87
CA ALA A 297 -15.99 -5.44 -8.65
C ALA A 297 -16.04 -6.41 -7.45
N PHE A 298 -16.75 -6.04 -6.37
CA PHE A 298 -16.98 -6.93 -5.23
C PHE A 298 -17.85 -8.16 -5.53
N ARG A 299 -18.72 -8.08 -6.55
CA ARG A 299 -19.63 -9.18 -6.93
C ARG A 299 -19.03 -10.12 -7.98
N LYS A 300 -18.26 -9.57 -8.90
CA LYS A 300 -17.66 -10.33 -10.01
C LYS A 300 -16.26 -9.82 -10.28
N ASN A 301 -15.28 -10.65 -9.98
CA ASN A 301 -13.86 -10.38 -10.20
C ASN A 301 -13.14 -11.71 -10.41
N ASP A 302 -12.05 -11.70 -11.13
CA ASP A 302 -11.17 -12.86 -11.32
C ASP A 302 -9.85 -12.73 -10.54
N THR A 303 -9.63 -11.57 -9.93
CA THR A 303 -8.40 -11.22 -9.20
C THR A 303 -8.74 -10.73 -7.79
N VAL A 304 -7.98 -11.19 -6.80
CA VAL A 304 -7.98 -10.69 -5.43
C VAL A 304 -6.65 -9.99 -5.13
N ASP A 305 -6.72 -8.79 -4.58
CA ASP A 305 -5.56 -8.08 -4.05
C ASP A 305 -5.35 -8.51 -2.58
N LEU A 306 -4.17 -9.06 -2.27
CA LEU A 306 -3.78 -9.47 -0.91
C LEU A 306 -3.23 -8.24 -0.19
N LEU A 307 -4.04 -7.66 0.69
CA LEU A 307 -3.75 -6.37 1.30
C LEU A 307 -2.77 -6.49 2.47
N LEU A 308 -3.11 -7.29 3.47
CA LEU A 308 -2.31 -7.42 4.69
C LEU A 308 -2.39 -8.84 5.24
N ILE A 309 -1.27 -9.33 5.76
CA ILE A 309 -1.16 -10.59 6.50
C ILE A 309 -0.25 -10.42 7.71
N ALA A 310 -0.67 -10.89 8.87
CA ALA A 310 0.18 -10.90 10.05
C ALA A 310 -0.11 -12.08 10.97
N VAL A 311 0.93 -12.50 11.68
CA VAL A 311 0.87 -13.47 12.77
C VAL A 311 1.59 -12.87 13.97
N HIS A 312 0.93 -12.85 15.13
CA HIS A 312 1.51 -12.39 16.39
C HIS A 312 2.85 -13.12 16.66
N PRO A 313 3.90 -12.44 17.14
CA PRO A 313 5.22 -13.04 17.38
C PRO A 313 5.16 -14.38 18.13
N ASP A 314 4.34 -14.51 19.15
CA ASP A 314 4.19 -15.74 19.94
C ASP A 314 3.61 -16.92 19.17
N TYR A 315 2.97 -16.67 18.04
CA TYR A 315 2.35 -17.68 17.18
C TYR A 315 3.09 -17.90 15.85
N GLN A 316 4.18 -17.16 15.61
CA GLN A 316 5.05 -17.38 14.46
C GLN A 316 5.72 -18.77 14.54
N LYS A 317 6.10 -19.34 13.38
CA LYS A 317 6.69 -20.69 13.25
C LYS A 317 5.80 -21.86 13.72
N LYS A 318 4.51 -21.59 14.03
CA LYS A 318 3.54 -22.61 14.42
C LYS A 318 2.60 -23.04 13.28
N GLY A 319 2.88 -22.62 12.05
CA GLY A 319 2.08 -22.97 10.87
C GLY A 319 0.77 -22.19 10.72
N VAL A 320 0.54 -21.13 11.50
CA VAL A 320 -0.71 -20.35 11.48
C VAL A 320 -0.98 -19.72 10.11
N ASN A 321 0.06 -19.41 9.34
CA ASN A 321 -0.10 -18.94 7.95
C ASN A 321 -0.91 -19.92 7.09
N ALA A 322 -0.76 -21.23 7.32
CA ALA A 322 -1.51 -22.23 6.58
C ALA A 322 -3.03 -22.13 6.80
N VAL A 323 -3.45 -21.71 8.00
CA VAL A 323 -4.86 -21.46 8.32
C VAL A 323 -5.40 -20.30 7.48
N ILE A 324 -4.63 -19.22 7.41
CA ILE A 324 -4.99 -18.02 6.63
C ILE A 324 -5.08 -18.35 5.14
N LEU A 325 -4.06 -19.04 4.61
CA LEU A 325 -3.99 -19.39 3.19
C LEU A 325 -5.09 -20.39 2.79
N SER A 326 -5.37 -21.40 3.64
CA SER A 326 -6.47 -22.34 3.42
C SER A 326 -7.83 -21.64 3.33
N LYS A 327 -8.11 -20.72 4.26
CA LYS A 327 -9.36 -19.94 4.25
C LYS A 327 -9.47 -19.04 3.03
N ALA A 328 -8.38 -18.34 2.67
CA ALA A 328 -8.33 -17.47 1.50
C ALA A 328 -8.54 -18.27 0.20
N MET A 329 -7.89 -19.42 0.05
CA MET A 329 -8.02 -20.29 -1.11
C MET A 329 -9.45 -20.78 -1.30
N LYS A 330 -10.10 -21.29 -0.22
CA LYS A 330 -11.52 -21.66 -0.24
C LYS A 330 -12.42 -20.52 -0.67
N GLY A 331 -12.15 -19.32 -0.14
CA GLY A 331 -12.90 -18.12 -0.46
C GLY A 331 -12.74 -17.71 -1.93
N CYS A 332 -11.52 -17.76 -2.44
CA CYS A 332 -11.22 -17.48 -3.84
C CYS A 332 -11.94 -18.48 -4.76
N HIS A 333 -11.86 -19.77 -4.45
CA HIS A 333 -12.57 -20.82 -5.21
C HIS A 333 -14.09 -20.56 -5.24
N LYS A 334 -14.70 -20.27 -4.10
CA LYS A 334 -16.12 -19.94 -3.98
C LYS A 334 -16.54 -18.73 -4.82
N LEU A 335 -15.66 -17.73 -4.93
CA LEU A 335 -15.91 -16.49 -5.67
C LEU A 335 -15.51 -16.57 -7.16
N GLY A 336 -14.93 -17.68 -7.60
CA GLY A 336 -14.42 -17.84 -8.97
C GLY A 336 -13.17 -16.99 -9.27
N ILE A 337 -12.42 -16.62 -8.23
CA ILE A 337 -11.15 -15.91 -8.33
C ILE A 337 -10.08 -16.85 -8.88
N LYS A 338 -9.35 -16.40 -9.89
CA LYS A 338 -8.31 -17.18 -10.61
C LYS A 338 -6.90 -16.77 -10.17
N GLN A 339 -6.71 -15.52 -9.81
CA GLN A 339 -5.42 -14.95 -9.49
C GLN A 339 -5.49 -14.17 -8.17
N ALA A 340 -4.37 -14.20 -7.43
CA ALA A 340 -4.16 -13.35 -6.28
C ALA A 340 -2.88 -12.54 -6.49
N GLU A 341 -2.95 -11.25 -6.26
CA GLU A 341 -1.82 -10.34 -6.38
C GLU A 341 -1.40 -9.87 -4.99
N THR A 342 -0.11 -10.04 -4.65
CA THR A 342 0.38 -9.56 -3.37
C THR A 342 0.56 -8.05 -3.41
N GLY A 343 0.41 -7.41 -2.25
CA GLY A 343 0.98 -6.09 -2.03
C GLY A 343 2.52 -6.14 -2.03
N PRO A 344 3.17 -4.97 -1.97
CA PRO A 344 4.62 -4.87 -1.90
C PRO A 344 5.16 -5.60 -0.66
N MET A 345 6.04 -6.57 -0.87
CA MET A 345 6.73 -7.33 0.18
C MET A 345 8.21 -6.96 0.18
N LEU A 346 8.77 -6.56 1.32
CA LEU A 346 10.20 -6.27 1.42
C LEU A 346 11.05 -7.42 0.87
N GLU A 347 12.02 -7.12 0.00
CA GLU A 347 12.88 -8.11 -0.66
C GLU A 347 13.66 -9.00 0.31
N LEU A 348 13.93 -8.49 1.52
CA LEU A 348 14.65 -9.21 2.58
C LEU A 348 13.71 -9.88 3.60
N ASN A 349 12.40 -9.88 3.36
CA ASN A 349 11.44 -10.54 4.25
C ASN A 349 11.15 -11.99 3.82
N ASP A 350 12.16 -12.84 3.98
CA ASP A 350 12.07 -14.28 3.64
C ASP A 350 10.86 -14.99 4.27
N LYS A 351 10.42 -14.52 5.46
CA LYS A 351 9.27 -15.11 6.15
C LYS A 351 7.96 -14.97 5.38
N VAL A 352 7.75 -13.82 4.76
CA VAL A 352 6.56 -13.57 3.96
C VAL A 352 6.69 -14.23 2.59
N GLN A 353 7.85 -14.14 1.95
CA GLN A 353 8.08 -14.73 0.64
C GLN A 353 7.99 -16.27 0.67
N SER A 354 8.54 -16.89 1.72
CA SER A 354 8.54 -18.36 1.84
C SER A 354 7.15 -18.99 1.90
N GLN A 355 6.10 -18.25 2.26
CA GLN A 355 4.72 -18.77 2.30
C GLN A 355 4.16 -19.11 0.90
N TRP A 356 4.75 -18.54 -0.16
CA TRP A 356 4.30 -18.74 -1.54
C TRP A 356 4.97 -19.92 -2.25
N LYS A 357 5.96 -20.59 -1.63
CA LYS A 357 6.75 -21.68 -2.25
C LYS A 357 5.92 -22.85 -2.75
N ASP A 358 4.77 -23.11 -2.14
CA ASP A 358 3.87 -24.20 -2.51
C ASP A 358 2.82 -23.79 -3.57
N PHE A 359 2.91 -22.56 -4.08
CA PHE A 359 2.00 -22.01 -5.09
C PHE A 359 2.73 -21.74 -6.40
N GLN A 360 1.98 -21.75 -7.50
CA GLN A 360 2.50 -21.23 -8.75
C GLN A 360 2.50 -19.71 -8.72
N THR A 361 3.69 -19.11 -8.67
CA THR A 361 3.89 -17.67 -8.57
C THR A 361 4.76 -17.12 -9.67
N GLU A 362 4.57 -15.85 -9.99
CA GLU A 362 5.40 -15.04 -10.87
C GLU A 362 5.73 -13.73 -10.14
N GLN A 363 7.03 -13.47 -9.87
CA GLN A 363 7.42 -12.13 -9.46
C GLN A 363 7.24 -11.20 -10.66
N HIS A 364 6.22 -10.37 -10.61
CA HIS A 364 5.80 -9.60 -11.77
C HIS A 364 6.05 -8.10 -11.66
N LYS A 365 6.34 -7.60 -10.46
CA LYS A 365 6.71 -6.20 -10.23
C LYS A 365 7.77 -6.08 -9.14
N ARG A 366 8.58 -5.03 -9.24
CA ARG A 366 9.52 -4.59 -8.21
C ARG A 366 9.38 -3.09 -8.01
N ARG A 367 9.43 -2.68 -6.75
CA ARG A 367 9.42 -1.25 -6.37
C ARG A 367 10.65 -0.93 -5.56
N ARG A 368 11.07 0.33 -5.61
CA ARG A 368 12.25 0.82 -4.93
C ARG A 368 11.97 2.07 -4.13
N CYS A 369 12.43 2.10 -2.89
CA CYS A 369 12.72 3.32 -2.18
C CYS A 369 14.11 3.80 -2.59
N PHE A 370 14.18 5.02 -3.09
CA PHE A 370 15.45 5.66 -3.42
C PHE A 370 15.93 6.51 -2.26
N ILE A 371 17.25 6.72 -2.17
CA ILE A 371 17.88 7.57 -1.16
C ILE A 371 19.00 8.38 -1.76
N LYS A 372 19.13 9.63 -1.29
CA LYS A 372 20.28 10.50 -1.57
C LYS A 372 20.77 11.12 -0.27
N GLN A 373 22.08 11.02 0.01
CA GLN A 373 22.72 11.78 1.08
C GLN A 373 22.87 13.26 0.66
N LEU A 374 22.70 14.19 1.61
CA LEU A 374 22.70 15.63 1.37
C LEU A 374 24.03 16.30 1.74
#